data_666f9268d76cf51ebc10c8ff5e1dc883
#
_entry.id   666f9268d76cf51ebc10c8ff5e1dc883
#
_cell.length_a   1.000
_cell.length_b   1.000
_cell.length_c   1.000
_cell.angle_alpha   90.00
_cell.angle_beta   90.00
_cell.angle_gamma   90.00
#
_symmetry.space_group_name_H-M   'P 1'
#
loop_
_entity.id
_entity.type
_entity.pdbx_description
1 polymer ?
#
loop_
_entity_poly.entity_id
_entity_poly.type
_entity_poly.pdbx_seq_one_letter_code
_entity_poly.pdbx_strand_id
1 'polypeptide(L)'
;MGFAYPTWLRRKAFKCSDAFECTQQAFGLARHARRPRSHRAPAWPHAATYYRWTPMSIVNLAAYHFATIEDTAAWRPHVTERCNTLGLRGTILLAPEGINLFVAGTRENTDAFIDYIRHDPLFEGKFANLQFKESLSDKQPFTRMLVKLKREIITMKKPAIRPELGRAPFVDASTLKTWLDRGHDDQGRPVVMLDTRNAFEVDVGTFDNALDYRITKFSEFPEVIEQNRADLEGKTVVSFCTGGIRCEKAAIHMKEVGIEHVYQLEGGILKYFEEVGGAHYHGDCFVFDYRTALNPQLEPTATAQCFGCRAVVTPEEQKSPMYVAGKTCPHCHPDSKAARAA
;
A
#
# COMPACT_ATOMS: atom_id res chain seq x y z
N MET A 1 19.69 -45.52 13.19
CA MET A 1 18.70 -45.51 14.27
C MET A 1 17.61 -44.59 13.83
N GLY A 2 16.49 -45.16 13.39
CA GLY A 2 15.37 -44.40 12.85
C GLY A 2 14.40 -43.97 13.95
N PHE A 3 13.75 -42.85 13.76
CA PHE A 3 12.54 -42.50 14.48
C PHE A 3 11.42 -42.18 13.50
N ALA A 4 10.31 -42.88 13.71
CA ALA A 4 9.12 -42.95 12.90
C ALA A 4 8.19 -41.75 13.14
N TYR A 5 7.49 -41.33 12.07
CA TYR A 5 6.34 -40.41 12.12
C TYR A 5 5.06 -41.20 12.46
N PRO A 6 4.10 -40.64 13.20
CA PRO A 6 2.77 -41.18 13.28
C PRO A 6 1.82 -40.53 12.28
N THR A 7 1.27 -41.39 11.43
CA THR A 7 0.13 -41.14 10.54
C THR A 7 -1.19 -41.10 11.31
N TRP A 8 -1.99 -40.03 11.16
CA TRP A 8 -3.45 -40.05 11.36
C TRP A 8 -4.11 -38.97 10.49
N LEU A 9 -4.75 -39.42 9.43
CA LEU A 9 -5.82 -38.69 8.77
C LEU A 9 -6.61 -39.69 7.89
N ARG A 10 -7.73 -40.15 8.38
CA ARG A 10 -8.75 -40.82 7.57
C ARG A 10 -9.87 -39.85 7.24
N ARG A 11 -10.05 -39.67 5.94
CA ARG A 11 -11.17 -38.98 5.29
C ARG A 11 -12.48 -39.73 5.57
N LYS A 12 -13.57 -38.97 5.80
CA LYS A 12 -14.93 -39.44 5.52
C LYS A 12 -15.54 -38.52 4.46
N ALA A 13 -15.73 -39.11 3.30
CA ALA A 13 -16.58 -38.57 2.25
C ALA A 13 -18.02 -38.93 2.56
N PHE A 14 -18.93 -37.94 2.47
CA PHE A 14 -20.37 -38.21 2.37
C PHE A 14 -20.78 -37.92 0.93
N LYS A 15 -21.25 -39.00 0.28
CA LYS A 15 -22.00 -38.94 -0.97
C LYS A 15 -23.46 -38.71 -0.62
N CYS A 16 -24.11 -37.80 -1.31
CA CYS A 16 -25.56 -37.69 -1.40
C CYS A 16 -25.96 -38.02 -2.82
N SER A 17 -26.77 -39.05 -2.98
CA SER A 17 -27.43 -39.39 -4.23
C SER A 17 -28.92 -39.54 -3.99
N ASP A 18 -29.71 -38.93 -4.87
CA ASP A 18 -31.03 -39.28 -5.40
C ASP A 18 -32.29 -39.07 -4.54
N ALA A 19 -33.04 -38.10 -4.97
CA ALA A 19 -34.37 -38.09 -5.63
C ALA A 19 -35.46 -39.06 -5.07
N PHE A 20 -36.62 -38.58 -4.80
CA PHE A 20 -37.95 -38.96 -5.32
C PHE A 20 -39.08 -38.60 -4.34
N GLU A 21 -40.04 -37.84 -4.87
CA GLU A 21 -41.48 -37.79 -4.68
C GLU A 21 -42.14 -38.52 -3.45
N CYS A 22 -43.06 -37.84 -2.82
CA CYS A 22 -44.44 -38.37 -2.63
C CYS A 22 -45.46 -37.29 -2.21
N THR A 23 -46.35 -37.04 -3.10
CA THR A 23 -47.82 -36.84 -3.10
C THR A 23 -48.57 -36.46 -1.82
N GLN A 24 -49.47 -35.53 -2.05
CA GLN A 24 -50.77 -35.12 -1.51
C GLN A 24 -51.62 -36.17 -0.78
N GLN A 25 -52.32 -35.70 0.28
CA GLN A 25 -53.76 -35.84 0.54
C GLN A 25 -54.05 -35.24 1.94
N ALA A 26 -54.80 -34.21 2.12
CA ALA A 26 -56.24 -33.92 1.99
C ALA A 26 -57.04 -34.13 3.31
N PHE A 27 -57.99 -33.19 3.53
CA PHE A 27 -59.06 -33.04 4.54
C PHE A 27 -58.66 -32.29 5.81
N GLY A 28 -59.08 -31.05 6.04
CA GLY A 28 -60.41 -30.49 6.01
C GLY A 28 -60.94 -30.32 7.43
N LEU A 29 -61.05 -29.09 7.91
CA LEU A 29 -62.21 -28.57 8.67
C LEU A 29 -61.94 -27.16 9.21
N ALA A 30 -62.83 -26.29 8.86
CA ALA A 30 -62.86 -24.89 9.29
C ALA A 30 -63.30 -24.77 10.76
N ARG A 31 -62.75 -23.76 11.48
CA ARG A 31 -63.54 -22.95 12.42
C ARG A 31 -62.83 -21.61 12.73
N HIS A 32 -63.63 -20.57 12.79
CA HIS A 32 -63.32 -19.18 13.05
C HIS A 32 -62.47 -18.91 14.30
N ALA A 33 -61.38 -18.13 14.16
CA ALA A 33 -60.86 -17.35 15.27
C ALA A 33 -60.29 -16.01 14.74
N ARG A 34 -60.65 -14.94 15.43
CA ARG A 34 -60.44 -13.53 15.14
C ARG A 34 -58.94 -13.19 15.00
N ARG A 35 -58.60 -12.38 14.02
CA ARG A 35 -57.25 -11.79 13.84
C ARG A 35 -56.93 -10.82 15.00
N PRO A 36 -55.78 -10.96 15.66
CA PRO A 36 -55.22 -9.84 16.44
C PRO A 36 -54.48 -8.87 15.52
N ARG A 37 -54.61 -7.61 15.85
CA ARG A 37 -54.03 -6.46 15.15
C ARG A 37 -52.48 -6.61 15.05
N SER A 38 -51.95 -6.42 13.87
CA SER A 38 -50.54 -6.37 13.58
C SER A 38 -49.90 -5.13 14.22
N HIS A 39 -49.09 -5.37 15.25
CA HIS A 39 -48.08 -4.38 15.63
C HIS A 39 -46.95 -4.43 14.58
N ARG A 40 -46.83 -3.37 13.80
CA ARG A 40 -45.67 -3.17 12.93
C ARG A 40 -44.43 -3.06 13.82
N ALA A 41 -43.53 -4.03 13.68
CA ALA A 41 -42.16 -3.89 14.16
C ALA A 41 -41.46 -2.79 13.39
N PRO A 42 -40.61 -1.98 14.03
CA PRO A 42 -39.83 -0.95 13.31
C PRO A 42 -38.87 -1.64 12.35
N ALA A 43 -38.94 -1.25 11.08
CA ALA A 43 -37.97 -1.63 10.06
C ALA A 43 -36.62 -1.04 10.45
N TRP A 44 -35.67 -1.87 10.80
CA TRP A 44 -34.28 -1.50 10.86
C TRP A 44 -33.77 -1.32 9.43
N PRO A 45 -33.15 -0.18 9.09
CA PRO A 45 -32.51 -0.04 7.80
C PRO A 45 -31.18 -0.82 7.82
N HIS A 46 -31.22 -2.10 7.46
CA HIS A 46 -30.01 -2.75 6.95
C HIS A 46 -29.73 -2.17 5.56
N ALA A 47 -29.17 -0.99 5.53
CA ALA A 47 -28.42 -0.52 4.37
C ALA A 47 -27.10 -1.30 4.36
N ALA A 48 -27.13 -2.54 3.87
CA ALA A 48 -25.98 -3.12 3.25
C ALA A 48 -25.66 -2.19 2.07
N THR A 49 -24.70 -1.31 2.26
CA THR A 49 -24.11 -0.53 1.19
C THR A 49 -23.38 -1.53 0.30
N TYR A 50 -24.13 -2.20 -0.57
CA TYR A 50 -23.55 -2.87 -1.72
C TYR A 50 -22.89 -1.74 -2.51
N TYR A 51 -21.55 -1.68 -2.47
CA TYR A 51 -20.78 -0.95 -3.45
C TYR A 51 -21.27 -1.38 -4.81
N ARG A 52 -22.08 -0.53 -5.43
CA ARG A 52 -22.60 -0.73 -6.76
C ARG A 52 -21.39 -0.56 -7.67
N TRP A 53 -20.78 -1.67 -8.05
CA TRP A 53 -19.75 -1.71 -9.09
C TRP A 53 -20.30 -1.02 -10.32
N THR A 54 -19.94 0.23 -10.54
CA THR A 54 -20.18 0.88 -11.82
C THR A 54 -19.21 0.27 -12.81
N PRO A 55 -19.66 -0.09 -14.04
CA PRO A 55 -18.80 -0.78 -15.02
C PRO A 55 -17.61 0.02 -15.53
N MET A 56 -17.28 1.14 -14.94
CA MET A 56 -16.27 2.10 -15.40
C MET A 56 -15.23 2.48 -14.33
N SER A 57 -15.16 1.81 -13.17
CA SER A 57 -14.11 2.10 -12.19
C SER A 57 -12.75 1.61 -12.70
N ILE A 58 -11.76 2.49 -12.63
CA ILE A 58 -10.37 2.17 -12.96
C ILE A 58 -9.73 1.49 -11.76
N VAL A 59 -9.09 0.35 -12.03
CA VAL A 59 -8.27 -0.37 -11.04
C VAL A 59 -6.86 0.17 -11.08
N ASN A 60 -6.34 0.57 -9.92
CA ASN A 60 -4.97 1.02 -9.74
C ASN A 60 -4.19 -0.08 -9.05
N LEU A 61 -3.09 -0.49 -9.65
CA LEU A 61 -2.17 -1.48 -9.11
C LEU A 61 -0.87 -0.81 -8.67
N ALA A 62 -0.43 -1.11 -7.45
CA ALA A 62 0.90 -0.77 -6.96
C ALA A 62 1.59 -2.04 -6.49
N ALA A 63 2.82 -2.29 -6.95
CA ALA A 63 3.61 -3.43 -6.52
C ALA A 63 5.10 -3.14 -6.63
N TYR A 64 5.89 -3.81 -5.81
CA TYR A 64 7.33 -3.89 -5.96
C TYR A 64 7.82 -5.28 -5.58
N HIS A 65 8.96 -5.66 -6.14
CA HIS A 65 9.64 -6.88 -5.76
C HIS A 65 11.13 -6.76 -6.00
N PHE A 66 11.92 -7.11 -4.99
CA PHE A 66 13.37 -7.23 -5.12
C PHE A 66 13.70 -8.62 -5.65
N ALA A 67 14.34 -8.67 -6.81
CA ALA A 67 14.83 -9.89 -7.45
C ALA A 67 15.96 -9.53 -8.38
N THR A 68 17.01 -10.34 -8.45
CA THR A 68 18.10 -10.13 -9.41
C THR A 68 17.60 -10.30 -10.83
N ILE A 69 17.73 -9.24 -11.65
CA ILE A 69 17.41 -9.22 -13.07
C ILE A 69 18.68 -8.94 -13.85
N GLU A 70 19.12 -9.90 -14.65
CA GLU A 70 20.38 -9.80 -15.37
C GLU A 70 20.31 -8.84 -16.55
N ASP A 71 19.23 -8.89 -17.34
CA ASP A 71 19.03 -8.05 -18.54
C ASP A 71 17.68 -7.32 -18.52
N THR A 72 17.65 -6.20 -17.81
CA THR A 72 16.47 -5.33 -17.78
C THR A 72 16.21 -4.65 -19.13
N ALA A 73 17.25 -4.51 -19.96
CA ALA A 73 17.10 -3.88 -21.28
C ALA A 73 16.35 -4.79 -22.24
N ALA A 74 16.58 -6.10 -22.20
CA ALA A 74 15.80 -7.08 -22.97
C ALA A 74 14.33 -7.13 -22.54
N TRP A 75 14.04 -7.00 -21.24
CA TRP A 75 12.66 -7.06 -20.75
C TRP A 75 11.83 -5.82 -21.12
N ARG A 76 12.45 -4.66 -21.15
CA ARG A 76 11.74 -3.37 -21.36
C ARG A 76 10.82 -3.33 -22.59
N PRO A 77 11.22 -3.71 -23.81
CA PRO A 77 10.35 -3.66 -24.98
C PRO A 77 9.12 -4.56 -24.81
N HIS A 78 9.28 -5.78 -24.33
CA HIS A 78 8.18 -6.73 -24.11
C HIS A 78 7.16 -6.22 -23.09
N VAL A 79 7.64 -5.72 -21.95
CA VAL A 79 6.78 -5.13 -20.92
C VAL A 79 6.04 -3.89 -21.46
N THR A 80 6.72 -3.05 -22.24
CA THR A 80 6.14 -1.84 -22.83
C THR A 80 5.02 -2.22 -23.83
N GLU A 81 5.29 -3.16 -24.72
CA GLU A 81 4.32 -3.65 -25.70
C GLU A 81 3.09 -4.26 -25.03
N ARG A 82 3.31 -5.14 -24.03
CA ARG A 82 2.20 -5.77 -23.31
C ARG A 82 1.33 -4.76 -22.59
N CYS A 83 1.91 -3.78 -21.90
CA CYS A 83 1.16 -2.71 -21.25
C CYS A 83 0.36 -1.86 -22.24
N ASN A 84 0.94 -1.53 -23.39
CA ASN A 84 0.25 -0.77 -24.42
C ASN A 84 -0.91 -1.56 -25.05
N THR A 85 -0.71 -2.86 -25.33
CA THR A 85 -1.75 -3.77 -25.84
C THR A 85 -2.93 -3.87 -24.86
N LEU A 86 -2.65 -3.91 -23.56
CA LEU A 86 -3.66 -3.91 -22.50
C LEU A 86 -4.22 -2.51 -22.19
N GLY A 87 -3.82 -1.47 -22.91
CA GLY A 87 -4.30 -0.09 -22.69
C GLY A 87 -4.00 0.46 -21.30
N LEU A 88 -3.01 -0.10 -20.60
CA LEU A 88 -2.61 0.36 -19.25
C LEU A 88 -1.88 1.70 -19.32
N ARG A 89 -2.01 2.48 -18.26
CA ARG A 89 -1.22 3.70 -18.03
C ARG A 89 -0.55 3.64 -16.68
N GLY A 90 0.62 4.31 -16.57
CA GLY A 90 1.36 4.28 -15.31
C GLY A 90 2.85 4.34 -15.51
N THR A 91 3.58 3.89 -14.50
CA THR A 91 5.04 3.82 -14.53
C THR A 91 5.52 2.48 -13.99
N ILE A 92 6.40 1.83 -14.73
CA ILE A 92 7.15 0.64 -14.29
C ILE A 92 8.63 1.00 -14.29
N LEU A 93 9.28 0.78 -13.16
CA LEU A 93 10.73 0.88 -13.01
C LEU A 93 11.30 -0.54 -13.04
N LEU A 94 12.24 -0.79 -13.94
CA LEU A 94 13.03 -2.01 -14.00
C LEU A 94 14.47 -1.66 -13.62
N ALA A 95 15.04 -2.40 -12.70
CA ALA A 95 16.44 -2.27 -12.30
C ALA A 95 17.04 -3.67 -12.09
N PRO A 96 18.41 -3.81 -12.07
CA PRO A 96 19.05 -5.09 -11.78
C PRO A 96 18.64 -5.72 -10.44
N GLU A 97 18.10 -4.92 -9.52
CA GLU A 97 17.61 -5.35 -8.21
C GLU A 97 16.11 -5.66 -8.14
N GLY A 98 15.35 -5.48 -9.26
CA GLY A 98 13.91 -5.79 -9.23
C GLY A 98 13.01 -4.89 -10.06
N ILE A 99 11.72 -4.89 -9.66
CA ILE A 99 10.64 -4.12 -10.28
C ILE A 99 9.91 -3.26 -9.24
N ASN A 100 9.50 -2.05 -9.67
CA ASN A 100 8.59 -1.20 -8.91
C ASN A 100 7.59 -0.57 -9.89
N LEU A 101 6.29 -0.75 -9.65
CA LEU A 101 5.27 -0.38 -10.60
C LEU A 101 4.05 0.30 -9.95
N PHE A 102 3.50 1.22 -10.74
CA PHE A 102 2.20 1.84 -10.50
C PHE A 102 1.50 1.87 -11.86
N VAL A 103 0.45 1.09 -12.05
CA VAL A 103 -0.28 1.01 -13.31
C VAL A 103 -1.79 1.01 -13.05
N ALA A 104 -2.56 1.50 -14.03
CA ALA A 104 -4.01 1.58 -13.91
C ALA A 104 -4.68 1.23 -15.25
N GLY A 105 -5.84 0.57 -15.15
CA GLY A 105 -6.64 0.15 -16.29
C GLY A 105 -8.01 -0.38 -15.88
N THR A 106 -8.72 -0.98 -16.82
CA THR A 106 -9.95 -1.72 -16.50
C THR A 106 -9.64 -2.98 -15.68
N ARG A 107 -10.61 -3.54 -14.99
CA ARG A 107 -10.45 -4.80 -14.25
C ARG A 107 -9.86 -5.91 -15.12
N GLU A 108 -10.47 -6.12 -16.28
CA GLU A 108 -10.01 -7.14 -17.24
C GLU A 108 -8.53 -6.96 -17.63
N ASN A 109 -8.12 -5.74 -17.93
CA ASN A 109 -6.77 -5.45 -18.41
C ASN A 109 -5.73 -5.53 -17.27
N THR A 110 -6.12 -5.16 -16.04
CA THR A 110 -5.25 -5.30 -14.87
C THR A 110 -5.10 -6.75 -14.44
N ASP A 111 -6.15 -7.55 -14.51
CA ASP A 111 -6.08 -8.99 -14.21
C ASP A 111 -5.19 -9.72 -15.23
N ALA A 112 -5.33 -9.39 -16.53
CA ALA A 112 -4.45 -9.91 -17.58
C ALA A 112 -2.98 -9.48 -17.41
N PHE A 113 -2.73 -8.30 -16.85
CA PHE A 113 -1.39 -7.83 -16.52
C PHE A 113 -0.80 -8.55 -15.30
N ILE A 114 -1.59 -8.79 -14.26
CA ILE A 114 -1.17 -9.58 -13.09
C ILE A 114 -0.76 -10.99 -13.53
N ASP A 115 -1.59 -11.62 -14.35
CA ASP A 115 -1.30 -12.95 -14.89
C ASP A 115 -0.01 -12.95 -15.72
N TYR A 116 0.17 -11.97 -16.61
CA TYR A 116 1.39 -11.79 -17.41
C TYR A 116 2.64 -11.65 -16.52
N ILE A 117 2.63 -10.76 -15.53
CA ILE A 117 3.80 -10.56 -14.67
C ILE A 117 4.14 -11.80 -13.85
N ARG A 118 3.15 -12.59 -13.44
CA ARG A 118 3.38 -13.77 -12.61
C ARG A 118 3.81 -15.00 -13.38
N HIS A 119 3.33 -15.16 -14.62
CA HIS A 119 3.43 -16.45 -15.30
C HIS A 119 4.16 -16.41 -16.64
N ASP A 120 4.41 -15.21 -17.22
CA ASP A 120 5.13 -15.16 -18.51
C ASP A 120 6.57 -15.65 -18.36
N PRO A 121 7.03 -16.55 -19.26
CA PRO A 121 8.40 -17.08 -19.23
C PRO A 121 9.50 -16.03 -19.26
N LEU A 122 9.23 -14.83 -19.79
CA LEU A 122 10.15 -13.69 -19.78
C LEU A 122 10.74 -13.43 -18.39
N PHE A 123 9.93 -13.60 -17.35
CA PHE A 123 10.31 -13.27 -15.96
C PHE A 123 10.96 -14.43 -15.20
N GLU A 124 11.11 -15.60 -15.81
CA GLU A 124 11.77 -16.77 -15.22
C GLU A 124 11.21 -17.16 -13.83
N GLY A 125 9.91 -16.89 -13.60
CA GLY A 125 9.25 -17.14 -12.31
C GLY A 125 9.63 -16.18 -11.19
N LYS A 126 10.48 -15.17 -11.44
CA LYS A 126 10.97 -14.23 -10.42
C LYS A 126 9.82 -13.45 -9.73
N PHE A 127 8.68 -13.28 -10.40
CA PHE A 127 7.53 -12.53 -9.90
C PHE A 127 6.29 -13.38 -9.63
N ALA A 128 6.42 -14.70 -9.58
CA ALA A 128 5.29 -15.60 -9.34
C ALA A 128 4.48 -15.27 -8.08
N ASN A 129 5.15 -14.77 -7.03
CA ASN A 129 4.55 -14.39 -5.75
C ASN A 129 4.41 -12.87 -5.57
N LEU A 130 4.51 -12.08 -6.65
CA LEU A 130 4.39 -10.62 -6.55
C LEU A 130 3.02 -10.23 -5.99
N GLN A 131 3.04 -9.49 -4.89
CA GLN A 131 1.84 -8.97 -4.24
C GLN A 131 1.47 -7.62 -4.84
N PHE A 132 0.23 -7.51 -5.28
CA PHE A 132 -0.33 -6.26 -5.80
C PHE A 132 -1.23 -5.63 -4.74
N LYS A 133 -1.05 -4.33 -4.53
CA LYS A 133 -2.01 -3.50 -3.79
C LYS A 133 -2.96 -2.90 -4.82
N GLU A 134 -4.24 -3.08 -4.59
CA GLU A 134 -5.29 -2.57 -5.46
C GLU A 134 -6.03 -1.41 -4.81
N SER A 135 -6.44 -0.46 -5.63
CA SER A 135 -7.38 0.59 -5.24
C SER A 135 -8.20 1.01 -6.45
N LEU A 136 -9.33 1.64 -6.21
CA LEU A 136 -10.22 2.09 -7.27
C LEU A 136 -10.14 3.61 -7.44
N SER A 137 -10.41 4.08 -8.65
CA SER A 137 -10.62 5.49 -8.95
C SER A 137 -11.66 5.65 -10.06
N ASP A 138 -12.39 6.78 -10.02
CA ASP A 138 -13.40 7.11 -11.04
C ASP A 138 -12.77 7.49 -12.38
N LYS A 139 -11.51 7.93 -12.35
CA LYS A 139 -10.78 8.39 -13.53
C LYS A 139 -9.40 7.76 -13.58
N GLN A 140 -8.88 7.62 -14.80
CA GLN A 140 -7.52 7.16 -15.05
C GLN A 140 -6.49 8.13 -14.41
N PRO A 141 -5.71 7.69 -13.38
CA PRO A 141 -4.81 8.57 -12.63
C PRO A 141 -3.46 8.82 -13.32
N PHE A 142 -3.26 8.31 -14.53
CA PHE A 142 -2.03 8.48 -15.29
C PHE A 142 -2.31 8.92 -16.72
N THR A 143 -1.48 9.81 -17.28
CA THR A 143 -1.64 10.31 -18.64
C THR A 143 -1.07 9.38 -19.71
N ARG A 144 -0.04 8.60 -19.38
CA ARG A 144 0.70 7.75 -20.31
C ARG A 144 1.30 6.53 -19.63
N MET A 145 1.71 5.53 -20.41
CA MET A 145 2.51 4.39 -19.95
C MET A 145 4.01 4.70 -20.07
N LEU A 146 4.78 4.40 -19.02
CA LEU A 146 6.23 4.57 -18.99
C LEU A 146 6.90 3.34 -18.41
N VAL A 147 7.77 2.68 -19.17
CA VAL A 147 8.68 1.64 -18.66
C VAL A 147 10.10 2.20 -18.67
N LYS A 148 10.68 2.39 -17.49
CA LYS A 148 11.97 3.06 -17.30
C LYS A 148 13.01 2.10 -16.74
N LEU A 149 14.18 2.08 -17.36
CA LEU A 149 15.36 1.44 -16.78
C LEU A 149 15.97 2.36 -15.73
N LYS A 150 16.29 1.79 -14.59
CA LYS A 150 16.91 2.47 -13.45
C LYS A 150 18.08 1.65 -12.92
N ARG A 151 18.96 2.26 -12.13
CA ARG A 151 20.00 1.55 -11.39
C ARG A 151 19.43 0.85 -10.16
N GLU A 152 18.41 1.46 -9.56
CA GLU A 152 17.71 0.99 -8.36
C GLU A 152 16.20 1.24 -8.52
N ILE A 153 15.37 0.30 -8.04
CA ILE A 153 13.90 0.49 -8.02
C ILE A 153 13.45 1.49 -6.96
N ILE A 154 14.29 1.72 -5.95
CA ILE A 154 14.21 2.79 -4.97
C ILE A 154 15.62 3.27 -4.64
N THR A 155 15.93 4.52 -4.95
CA THR A 155 17.31 5.01 -4.94
C THR A 155 17.80 5.31 -3.52
N MET A 156 18.73 4.52 -3.02
CA MET A 156 19.44 4.69 -1.75
C MET A 156 20.92 5.03 -1.93
N LYS A 157 21.50 4.68 -3.07
CA LYS A 157 22.93 4.81 -3.40
C LYS A 157 23.86 3.98 -2.51
N LYS A 158 23.39 2.86 -2.00
CA LYS A 158 24.19 1.87 -1.24
C LYS A 158 24.08 0.52 -1.97
N PRO A 159 24.93 0.22 -2.98
CA PRO A 159 24.79 -1.00 -3.80
C PRO A 159 24.99 -2.30 -3.03
N ALA A 160 25.63 -2.25 -1.85
CA ALA A 160 25.77 -3.41 -0.97
C ALA A 160 24.44 -3.82 -0.31
N ILE A 161 23.48 -2.91 -0.20
CA ILE A 161 22.15 -3.20 0.37
C ILE A 161 21.32 -3.93 -0.67
N ARG A 162 21.11 -5.24 -0.46
CA ARG A 162 20.48 -6.15 -1.40
C ARG A 162 19.34 -6.93 -0.75
N PRO A 163 18.11 -6.39 -0.73
CA PRO A 163 16.94 -7.02 -0.09
C PRO A 163 16.59 -8.39 -0.69
N GLU A 164 16.94 -8.65 -1.95
CA GLU A 164 16.74 -9.94 -2.61
C GLU A 164 17.61 -11.07 -2.03
N LEU A 165 18.66 -10.76 -1.30
CA LEU A 165 19.53 -11.74 -0.62
C LEU A 165 19.10 -12.02 0.83
N GLY A 166 18.25 -11.18 1.40
CA GLY A 166 17.74 -11.34 2.76
C GLY A 166 17.00 -10.10 3.25
N ARG A 167 15.81 -10.30 3.77
CA ARG A 167 14.96 -9.23 4.29
C ARG A 167 15.20 -9.01 5.78
N ALA A 168 15.11 -7.77 6.24
CA ALA A 168 15.01 -7.47 7.65
C ALA A 168 13.67 -7.94 8.24
N PRO A 169 13.57 -8.20 9.56
CA PRO A 169 12.30 -8.52 10.20
C PRO A 169 11.22 -7.48 9.92
N PHE A 170 9.98 -7.93 9.84
CA PHE A 170 8.82 -7.07 9.72
C PHE A 170 7.85 -7.31 10.87
N VAL A 171 7.01 -6.32 11.12
CA VAL A 171 5.89 -6.38 12.06
C VAL A 171 4.60 -6.10 11.30
N ASP A 172 3.57 -6.90 11.55
CA ASP A 172 2.24 -6.67 10.99
C ASP A 172 1.52 -5.49 11.69
N ALA A 173 0.46 -4.98 11.04
CA ALA A 173 -0.25 -3.80 11.53
C ALA A 173 -0.90 -4.01 12.91
N SER A 174 -1.45 -5.18 13.19
CA SER A 174 -2.14 -5.48 14.46
C SER A 174 -1.17 -5.58 15.63
N THR A 175 -0.04 -6.24 15.43
CA THR A 175 1.04 -6.32 16.40
C THR A 175 1.64 -4.93 16.65
N LEU A 176 1.92 -4.16 15.59
CA LEU A 176 2.41 -2.78 15.73
C LEU A 176 1.43 -1.91 16.51
N LYS A 177 0.13 -1.96 16.18
CA LYS A 177 -0.88 -1.21 16.94
C LYS A 177 -0.82 -1.57 18.43
N THR A 178 -0.72 -2.85 18.76
CA THR A 178 -0.61 -3.30 20.16
C THR A 178 0.65 -2.75 20.84
N TRP A 179 1.77 -2.72 20.13
CA TRP A 179 3.02 -2.13 20.66
C TRP A 179 2.89 -0.63 20.89
N LEU A 180 2.23 0.09 19.97
CA LEU A 180 2.00 1.53 20.12
C LEU A 180 1.01 1.86 21.25
N ASP A 181 -0.06 1.06 21.42
CA ASP A 181 -1.03 1.23 22.51
C ASP A 181 -0.36 1.17 23.90
N ARG A 182 0.67 0.36 24.06
CA ARG A 182 1.38 0.16 25.33
C ARG A 182 2.74 0.87 25.42
N GLY A 183 3.24 1.41 24.30
CA GLY A 183 4.51 2.13 24.20
C GLY A 183 5.77 1.25 24.16
N HIS A 184 5.64 -0.08 24.15
CA HIS A 184 6.78 -1.00 24.13
C HIS A 184 6.49 -2.27 23.33
N ASP A 185 7.55 -2.95 22.86
CA ASP A 185 7.47 -4.25 22.18
C ASP A 185 7.21 -5.42 23.17
N ASP A 186 7.24 -6.65 22.65
CA ASP A 186 6.99 -7.85 23.48
C ASP A 186 8.10 -8.17 24.48
N GLN A 187 9.27 -7.53 24.36
CA GLN A 187 10.38 -7.65 25.29
C GLN A 187 10.49 -6.45 26.23
N GLY A 188 9.51 -5.54 26.21
CA GLY A 188 9.49 -4.35 27.07
C GLY A 188 10.38 -3.21 26.61
N ARG A 189 10.92 -3.22 25.38
CA ARG A 189 11.72 -2.13 24.83
C ARG A 189 10.81 -1.03 24.30
N PRO A 190 11.12 0.25 24.55
CA PRO A 190 10.37 1.36 23.96
C PRO A 190 10.31 1.25 22.44
N VAL A 191 9.13 1.43 21.85
CA VAL A 191 8.95 1.44 20.39
C VAL A 191 9.10 2.85 19.86
N VAL A 192 9.87 3.02 18.80
CA VAL A 192 9.99 4.27 18.05
C VAL A 192 9.61 4.02 16.59
N MET A 193 8.70 4.86 16.08
CA MET A 193 8.35 4.89 14.66
C MET A 193 9.34 5.75 13.91
N LEU A 194 9.90 5.25 12.79
CA LEU A 194 10.86 5.97 11.95
C LEU A 194 10.29 6.15 10.54
N ASP A 195 9.99 7.40 10.20
CA ASP A 195 9.51 7.73 8.85
C ASP A 195 10.68 7.78 7.87
N THR A 196 10.66 6.92 6.85
CA THR A 196 11.69 6.87 5.80
C THR A 196 11.30 7.67 4.56
N ARG A 197 10.19 8.42 4.62
CA ARG A 197 9.66 9.20 3.50
C ARG A 197 10.36 10.55 3.39
N ASN A 198 10.15 11.20 2.25
CA ASN A 198 10.62 12.57 2.06
C ASN A 198 9.76 13.53 2.88
N ALA A 199 10.34 14.63 3.33
CA ALA A 199 9.68 15.64 4.16
C ALA A 199 8.31 16.08 3.65
N PHE A 200 8.16 16.29 2.34
CA PHE A 200 6.88 16.70 1.75
C PHE A 200 5.76 15.63 1.87
N GLU A 201 6.11 14.35 2.00
CA GLU A 201 5.15 13.26 2.25
C GLU A 201 4.75 13.24 3.73
N VAL A 202 5.71 13.52 4.63
CA VAL A 202 5.48 13.59 6.08
C VAL A 202 4.57 14.76 6.43
N ASP A 203 4.71 15.90 5.74
CA ASP A 203 3.86 17.09 5.92
C ASP A 203 2.37 16.83 5.65
N VAL A 204 2.04 15.76 4.92
CA VAL A 204 0.64 15.33 4.68
C VAL A 204 0.07 14.56 5.86
N GLY A 205 0.90 13.78 6.54
CA GLY A 205 0.54 12.97 7.69
C GLY A 205 1.59 11.93 8.00
N THR A 206 1.67 11.52 9.26
CA THR A 206 2.63 10.53 9.77
C THR A 206 2.12 9.87 11.06
N PHE A 207 2.84 8.87 11.57
CA PHE A 207 2.52 8.30 12.89
C PHE A 207 2.82 9.27 14.02
N ASP A 208 2.04 9.17 15.09
CA ASP A 208 2.22 9.99 16.29
C ASP A 208 3.63 9.78 16.86
N ASN A 209 4.31 10.89 17.17
CA ASN A 209 5.67 10.90 17.69
C ASN A 209 6.72 10.18 16.82
N ALA A 210 6.46 10.01 15.52
CA ALA A 210 7.44 9.43 14.62
C ALA A 210 8.68 10.32 14.48
N LEU A 211 9.84 9.70 14.45
CA LEU A 211 11.06 10.38 14.06
C LEU A 211 11.06 10.65 12.56
N ASP A 212 11.21 11.90 12.18
CA ASP A 212 11.37 12.38 10.82
C ASP A 212 12.61 13.28 10.74
N TYR A 213 13.60 12.84 10.01
CA TYR A 213 14.84 13.59 9.81
C TYR A 213 14.79 14.54 8.62
N ARG A 214 13.61 14.86 8.11
CA ARG A 214 13.34 15.85 7.06
C ARG A 214 14.16 15.64 5.79
N ILE A 215 14.43 14.40 5.39
CA ILE A 215 15.13 14.09 4.15
C ILE A 215 14.31 14.58 2.94
N THR A 216 15.00 15.13 1.93
CA THR A 216 14.36 15.57 0.69
C THR A 216 14.28 14.47 -0.36
N LYS A 217 15.11 13.46 -0.22
CA LYS A 217 15.17 12.25 -1.06
C LYS A 217 15.73 11.08 -0.25
N PHE A 218 15.24 9.90 -0.53
CA PHE A 218 15.61 8.68 0.20
C PHE A 218 17.12 8.35 0.15
N SER A 219 17.85 8.86 -0.84
CA SER A 219 19.31 8.66 -0.89
C SER A 219 20.10 9.44 0.17
N GLU A 220 19.46 10.29 0.97
CA GLU A 220 20.04 10.97 2.13
C GLU A 220 19.91 10.13 3.41
N PHE A 221 18.99 9.16 3.41
CA PHE A 221 18.68 8.33 4.58
C PHE A 221 19.90 7.67 5.24
N PRO A 222 20.87 7.07 4.50
CA PRO A 222 22.03 6.44 5.12
C PRO A 222 22.85 7.40 5.98
N GLU A 223 23.17 8.57 5.45
CA GLU A 223 23.98 9.58 6.15
C GLU A 223 23.26 10.09 7.40
N VAL A 224 21.96 10.39 7.27
CA VAL A 224 21.17 10.91 8.39
C VAL A 224 21.04 9.89 9.50
N ILE A 225 20.86 8.60 9.21
CA ILE A 225 20.80 7.54 10.23
C ILE A 225 22.15 7.37 10.93
N GLU A 226 23.27 7.41 10.21
CA GLU A 226 24.61 7.33 10.79
C GLU A 226 24.87 8.51 11.77
N GLN A 227 24.40 9.72 11.43
CA GLN A 227 24.55 10.91 12.28
C GLN A 227 23.63 10.91 13.51
N ASN A 228 22.46 10.31 13.44
CA ASN A 228 21.44 10.33 14.50
C ASN A 228 21.25 8.97 15.18
N ARG A 229 22.24 8.09 15.10
CA ARG A 229 22.15 6.73 15.62
C ARG A 229 21.78 6.67 17.11
N ALA A 230 22.25 7.62 17.90
CA ALA A 230 21.97 7.70 19.34
C ALA A 230 20.47 7.81 19.67
N ASP A 231 19.67 8.41 18.78
CA ASP A 231 18.21 8.51 18.95
C ASP A 231 17.51 7.16 18.96
N LEU A 232 18.15 6.13 18.40
CA LEU A 232 17.60 4.81 18.14
C LEU A 232 18.14 3.73 19.09
N GLU A 233 19.18 4.03 19.86
CA GLU A 233 19.83 3.06 20.77
C GLU A 233 18.88 2.58 21.87
N GLY A 234 18.91 1.28 22.14
CA GLY A 234 18.10 0.65 23.20
C GLY A 234 16.60 0.58 22.91
N LYS A 235 16.17 0.98 21.73
CA LYS A 235 14.75 1.00 21.31
C LYS A 235 14.46 -0.05 20.24
N THR A 236 13.22 -0.46 20.15
CA THR A 236 12.71 -1.18 18.98
C THR A 236 12.30 -0.16 17.93
N VAL A 237 13.03 -0.13 16.82
CA VAL A 237 12.81 0.79 15.70
C VAL A 237 11.92 0.14 14.67
N VAL A 238 10.76 0.74 14.40
CA VAL A 238 9.87 0.30 13.31
C VAL A 238 9.90 1.34 12.20
N SER A 239 10.57 1.00 11.10
CA SER A 239 10.61 1.85 9.92
C SER A 239 9.36 1.69 9.07
N PHE A 240 8.86 2.79 8.50
CA PHE A 240 7.70 2.78 7.63
C PHE A 240 7.84 3.74 6.44
N CYS A 241 7.08 3.47 5.38
CA CYS A 241 6.82 4.37 4.28
C CYS A 241 5.43 4.09 3.69
N THR A 242 5.02 4.74 2.63
CA THR A 242 3.71 4.57 2.01
C THR A 242 3.38 3.11 1.72
N GLY A 243 4.27 2.37 1.06
CA GLY A 243 4.02 1.00 0.59
C GLY A 243 5.01 -0.06 1.05
N GLY A 244 6.07 0.30 1.81
CA GLY A 244 7.07 -0.63 2.35
C GLY A 244 8.41 -0.67 1.60
N ILE A 245 8.49 -0.26 0.34
CA ILE A 245 9.69 -0.43 -0.52
C ILE A 245 10.97 0.22 0.04
N ARG A 246 10.88 1.41 0.63
CA ARG A 246 12.05 2.09 1.24
C ARG A 246 12.55 1.33 2.46
N CYS A 247 11.62 0.79 3.23
CA CYS A 247 11.94 0.08 4.48
C CYS A 247 12.71 -1.21 4.25
N GLU A 248 12.53 -1.88 3.12
CA GLU A 248 13.34 -3.06 2.75
C GLU A 248 14.85 -2.75 2.77
N LYS A 249 15.24 -1.61 2.21
CA LYS A 249 16.64 -1.15 2.22
C LYS A 249 17.03 -0.47 3.54
N ALA A 250 16.15 0.36 4.09
CA ALA A 250 16.40 1.11 5.31
C ALA A 250 16.69 0.21 6.51
N ALA A 251 15.90 -0.85 6.68
CA ALA A 251 16.06 -1.77 7.79
C ALA A 251 17.37 -2.58 7.71
N ILE A 252 17.79 -2.99 6.51
CA ILE A 252 19.09 -3.65 6.31
C ILE A 252 20.22 -2.70 6.67
N HIS A 253 20.19 -1.47 6.14
CA HIS A 253 21.22 -0.47 6.43
C HIS A 253 21.32 -0.16 7.93
N MET A 254 20.20 0.06 8.61
CA MET A 254 20.19 0.30 10.05
C MET A 254 20.86 -0.83 10.84
N LYS A 255 20.62 -2.08 10.45
CA LYS A 255 21.32 -3.23 11.04
C LYS A 255 22.81 -3.23 10.77
N GLU A 256 23.25 -2.90 9.55
CA GLU A 256 24.68 -2.80 9.20
C GLU A 256 25.41 -1.73 10.02
N VAL A 257 24.74 -0.62 10.34
CA VAL A 257 25.34 0.43 11.19
C VAL A 257 25.13 0.19 12.70
N GLY A 258 24.65 -1.00 13.08
CA GLY A 258 24.63 -1.50 14.45
C GLY A 258 23.38 -1.11 15.26
N ILE A 259 22.25 -0.80 14.63
CA ILE A 259 20.97 -0.71 15.30
C ILE A 259 20.39 -2.13 15.41
N GLU A 260 20.28 -2.64 16.63
CA GLU A 260 20.03 -4.08 16.87
C GLU A 260 18.57 -4.49 16.60
N HIS A 261 17.61 -3.71 17.12
CA HIS A 261 16.19 -4.09 17.12
C HIS A 261 15.41 -3.31 16.06
N VAL A 262 15.60 -3.71 14.81
CA VAL A 262 14.98 -3.06 13.64
C VAL A 262 13.92 -3.95 13.02
N TYR A 263 12.74 -3.38 12.83
CA TYR A 263 11.63 -3.94 12.09
C TYR A 263 11.20 -2.99 10.98
N GLN A 264 10.50 -3.52 9.98
CA GLN A 264 9.79 -2.74 8.99
C GLN A 264 8.29 -3.01 9.09
N LEU A 265 7.46 -1.97 8.93
CA LEU A 265 6.01 -2.12 8.88
C LEU A 265 5.62 -2.86 7.62
N GLU A 266 5.04 -4.06 7.77
CA GLU A 266 4.64 -4.88 6.64
C GLU A 266 3.61 -4.16 5.75
N GLY A 267 3.96 -4.02 4.47
CA GLY A 267 3.10 -3.34 3.50
C GLY A 267 2.97 -1.82 3.68
N GLY A 268 3.63 -1.22 4.69
CA GLY A 268 3.66 0.22 4.95
C GLY A 268 2.31 0.80 5.39
N ILE A 269 2.20 2.14 5.34
CA ILE A 269 1.04 2.90 5.82
C ILE A 269 -0.27 2.42 5.18
N LEU A 270 -0.28 2.17 3.87
CA LEU A 270 -1.52 1.79 3.19
C LEU A 270 -2.08 0.45 3.70
N LYS A 271 -1.22 -0.55 3.95
CA LYS A 271 -1.66 -1.80 4.54
C LYS A 271 -2.08 -1.63 6.01
N TYR A 272 -1.39 -0.76 6.74
CA TYR A 272 -1.79 -0.43 8.11
C TYR A 272 -3.19 0.18 8.15
N PHE A 273 -3.51 1.11 7.24
CA PHE A 273 -4.85 1.68 7.12
C PHE A 273 -5.91 0.63 6.79
N GLU A 274 -5.59 -0.29 5.88
CA GLU A 274 -6.49 -1.38 5.47
C GLU A 274 -6.84 -2.31 6.63
N GLU A 275 -5.87 -2.65 7.50
CA GLU A 275 -6.03 -3.64 8.55
C GLU A 275 -6.52 -3.07 9.89
N VAL A 276 -6.05 -1.87 10.28
CA VAL A 276 -6.33 -1.28 11.61
C VAL A 276 -6.82 0.16 11.55
N GLY A 277 -6.99 0.72 10.36
CA GLY A 277 -7.42 2.10 10.17
C GLY A 277 -6.34 3.12 10.56
N GLY A 278 -6.75 4.31 11.04
CA GLY A 278 -5.87 5.43 11.36
C GLY A 278 -5.35 5.48 12.80
N ALA A 279 -5.35 4.37 13.54
CA ALA A 279 -4.86 4.35 14.91
C ALA A 279 -3.40 4.84 14.99
N HIS A 280 -3.08 5.75 15.91
CA HIS A 280 -1.74 6.35 16.08
C HIS A 280 -1.19 7.07 14.84
N TYR A 281 -2.05 7.46 13.90
CA TYR A 281 -1.65 8.17 12.69
C TYR A 281 -2.48 9.44 12.54
N HIS A 282 -1.84 10.56 12.23
CA HIS A 282 -2.51 11.83 11.97
C HIS A 282 -2.32 12.28 10.52
N GLY A 283 -3.35 12.94 9.99
CA GLY A 283 -3.37 13.40 8.59
C GLY A 283 -3.64 12.28 7.58
N ASP A 284 -3.18 12.50 6.35
CA ASP A 284 -3.38 11.64 5.20
C ASP A 284 -2.07 10.97 4.75
N CYS A 285 -2.16 9.91 3.96
CA CYS A 285 -0.99 9.27 3.37
C CYS A 285 -0.77 9.76 1.93
N PHE A 286 0.38 10.40 1.66
CA PHE A 286 0.76 10.79 0.31
C PHE A 286 0.94 9.57 -0.60
N VAL A 287 0.38 9.65 -1.82
CA VAL A 287 0.51 8.64 -2.89
C VAL A 287 1.01 9.28 -4.19
N PHE A 288 1.76 8.50 -5.00
CA PHE A 288 2.46 9.00 -6.19
C PHE A 288 1.61 8.94 -7.47
N ASP A 289 0.31 9.29 -7.35
CA ASP A 289 -0.60 9.43 -8.48
C ASP A 289 -1.47 10.70 -8.33
N TYR A 290 -2.41 10.94 -9.26
CA TYR A 290 -3.24 12.16 -9.24
C TYR A 290 -4.19 12.29 -8.04
N ARG A 291 -4.36 11.25 -7.24
CA ARG A 291 -5.12 11.35 -5.98
C ARG A 291 -4.36 12.15 -4.92
N THR A 292 -3.04 12.25 -5.05
CA THR A 292 -2.09 12.96 -4.19
C THR A 292 -2.04 12.42 -2.75
N ALA A 293 -3.17 12.24 -2.07
CA ALA A 293 -3.23 11.70 -0.72
C ALA A 293 -4.51 10.88 -0.48
N LEU A 294 -4.41 9.90 0.41
CA LEU A 294 -5.51 9.06 0.87
C LEU A 294 -5.67 9.20 2.38
N ASN A 295 -6.92 9.30 2.82
CA ASN A 295 -7.25 9.25 4.25
C ASN A 295 -7.11 7.82 4.82
N PRO A 296 -7.25 7.60 6.15
CA PRO A 296 -7.19 6.27 6.74
C PRO A 296 -8.27 5.28 6.27
N GLN A 297 -9.32 5.74 5.59
CA GLN A 297 -10.34 4.91 4.92
C GLN A 297 -9.94 4.57 3.48
N LEU A 298 -8.72 4.93 3.05
CA LEU A 298 -8.17 4.76 1.70
C LEU A 298 -8.95 5.53 0.61
N GLU A 299 -9.65 6.58 0.99
CA GLU A 299 -10.37 7.46 0.09
C GLU A 299 -9.49 8.66 -0.32
N PRO A 300 -9.58 9.13 -1.59
CA PRO A 300 -8.88 10.32 -2.03
C PRO A 300 -9.33 11.57 -1.26
N THR A 301 -8.37 12.40 -0.86
CA THR A 301 -8.64 13.67 -0.18
C THR A 301 -8.55 14.87 -1.11
N ALA A 302 -8.90 16.05 -0.61
CA ALA A 302 -8.80 17.29 -1.38
C ALA A 302 -7.37 17.86 -1.45
N THR A 303 -6.38 17.17 -0.87
CA THR A 303 -4.97 17.55 -0.94
C THR A 303 -4.48 17.51 -2.39
N ALA A 304 -3.75 18.54 -2.83
CA ALA A 304 -3.22 18.65 -4.18
C ALA A 304 -1.70 18.74 -4.20
N GLN A 305 -1.09 18.48 -5.36
CA GLN A 305 0.32 18.73 -5.59
C GLN A 305 0.51 19.89 -6.58
N CYS A 306 1.34 20.85 -6.23
CA CYS A 306 1.71 21.92 -7.15
C CYS A 306 2.64 21.37 -8.25
N PHE A 307 2.26 21.52 -9.52
CA PHE A 307 3.13 21.09 -10.63
C PHE A 307 4.32 22.02 -10.86
N GLY A 308 4.28 23.27 -10.36
CA GLY A 308 5.38 24.20 -10.46
C GLY A 308 6.57 23.87 -9.55
N CYS A 309 6.32 23.61 -8.26
CA CYS A 309 7.37 23.36 -7.27
C CYS A 309 7.33 21.98 -6.61
N ARG A 310 6.33 21.15 -6.91
CA ARG A 310 6.10 19.83 -6.34
C ARG A 310 5.69 19.80 -4.85
N ALA A 311 5.50 20.96 -4.22
CA ALA A 311 4.98 21.01 -2.86
C ALA A 311 3.56 20.45 -2.80
N VAL A 312 3.24 19.83 -1.68
CA VAL A 312 1.87 19.49 -1.33
C VAL A 312 1.12 20.78 -0.98
N VAL A 313 -0.14 20.88 -1.37
CA VAL A 313 -1.00 22.05 -1.16
C VAL A 313 -2.26 21.58 -0.45
N THR A 314 -2.41 21.99 0.79
CA THR A 314 -3.58 21.65 1.61
C THR A 314 -4.85 22.29 1.06
N PRO A 315 -6.05 21.80 1.44
CA PRO A 315 -7.31 22.44 1.05
C PRO A 315 -7.40 23.92 1.49
N GLU A 316 -6.79 24.29 2.61
CA GLU A 316 -6.70 25.67 3.09
C GLU A 316 -5.82 26.52 2.18
N GLU A 317 -4.66 26.04 1.83
CA GLU A 317 -3.72 26.73 0.93
C GLU A 317 -4.27 26.89 -0.49
N GLN A 318 -5.15 25.98 -0.92
CA GLN A 318 -5.85 26.07 -2.20
C GLN A 318 -6.85 27.24 -2.24
N LYS A 319 -7.29 27.78 -1.10
CA LYS A 319 -8.12 28.99 -1.00
C LYS A 319 -7.31 30.28 -1.19
N SER A 320 -5.99 30.20 -1.13
CA SER A 320 -5.09 31.36 -1.31
C SER A 320 -5.18 31.92 -2.73
N PRO A 321 -5.19 33.27 -2.91
CA PRO A 321 -5.12 33.88 -4.24
C PRO A 321 -3.81 33.53 -4.99
N MET A 322 -2.80 33.04 -4.30
CA MET A 322 -1.54 32.55 -4.88
C MET A 322 -1.64 31.14 -5.49
N TYR A 323 -2.75 30.44 -5.24
CA TYR A 323 -2.95 29.10 -5.79
C TYR A 323 -3.61 29.16 -7.16
N VAL A 324 -2.90 28.67 -8.15
CA VAL A 324 -3.43 28.43 -9.50
C VAL A 324 -3.16 26.98 -9.84
N ALA A 325 -4.25 26.17 -9.89
CA ALA A 325 -4.17 24.74 -10.13
C ALA A 325 -3.25 24.41 -11.34
N GLY A 326 -2.29 23.51 -11.14
CA GLY A 326 -1.33 23.11 -12.15
C GLY A 326 -0.25 24.14 -12.50
N LYS A 327 -0.17 25.30 -11.84
CA LYS A 327 0.80 26.35 -12.14
C LYS A 327 1.59 26.80 -10.93
N THR A 328 0.94 27.42 -9.93
CA THR A 328 1.57 28.03 -8.75
C THR A 328 0.82 27.68 -7.46
N CYS A 329 1.49 27.84 -6.33
CA CYS A 329 0.90 27.71 -5.01
C CYS A 329 1.57 28.71 -4.03
N PRO A 330 1.08 28.86 -2.78
CA PRO A 330 1.70 29.74 -1.79
C PRO A 330 3.18 29.50 -1.55
N HIS A 331 3.69 28.30 -1.86
CA HIS A 331 5.11 27.96 -1.70
C HIS A 331 6.01 28.46 -2.83
N CYS A 332 5.49 28.69 -4.03
CA CYS A 332 6.29 29.05 -5.20
C CYS A 332 5.79 30.28 -5.97
N HIS A 333 4.67 30.88 -5.57
CA HIS A 333 4.18 32.11 -6.20
C HIS A 333 5.25 33.22 -6.09
N PRO A 334 5.46 34.03 -7.13
CA PRO A 334 6.48 35.13 -7.09
C PRO A 334 6.34 36.00 -5.85
N ASP A 335 5.13 36.44 -5.51
CA ASP A 335 4.88 37.31 -4.36
C ASP A 335 5.23 36.67 -3.01
N SER A 336 5.06 35.34 -2.87
CA SER A 336 5.46 34.60 -1.65
C SER A 336 6.97 34.56 -1.47
N LYS A 337 7.74 34.56 -2.56
CA LYS A 337 9.21 34.62 -2.53
C LYS A 337 9.71 36.01 -2.15
N ALA A 338 9.06 37.06 -2.64
CA ALA A 338 9.36 38.43 -2.27
C ALA A 338 9.13 38.68 -0.76
N ALA A 339 8.03 38.15 -0.20
CA ALA A 339 7.72 38.29 1.23
C ALA A 339 8.66 37.51 2.16
N ARG A 340 9.34 36.48 1.67
CA ARG A 340 10.35 35.70 2.46
C ARG A 340 11.76 36.26 2.35
N ALA A 341 12.01 37.14 1.39
CA ALA A 341 13.30 37.81 1.15
C ALA A 341 13.39 39.23 1.76
N ALA A 342 12.25 39.76 2.23
CA ALA A 342 12.13 41.02 2.96
C ALA A 342 12.03 40.75 4.48
#